data_d47f17e3e35ec29a5ebb43b993e4403d
#
_entry.id   d47f17e3e35ec29a5ebb43b993e4403d
#
_cell.length_a   1.000
_cell.length_b   1.000
_cell.length_c   1.000
_cell.angle_alpha   90.00
_cell.angle_beta   90.00
_cell.angle_gamma   90.00
#
_symmetry.space_group_name_H-M   'P 1'
#
loop_
_entity.id
_entity.type
_entity.pdbx_description
1 polymer ?
#
loop_
_entity_poly.entity_id
_entity_poly.type
_entity_poly.pdbx_seq_one_letter_code
_entity_poly.pdbx_strand_id
1 'polypeptide(L)'
;AVIMCALLAGGGAFWAAAEPMMHFASPPPLFAGVQAHTEAAAHAALAQSFVHWGFLAWAVLGSLLSIVLMHLHYDKGLPLAPRTLLYPLLGERALKGPIGTLADATSIIAVVAGTIGPIGFLGLQISSALHSVWGIPNDLTVQSITIVLVTVMYTTSCLVGLKGIRFVSEINVWLMIGLAIFMVAFGPTMFILGGFPSAFALHLEQFIPMTLFRADPKWLDWWTVFYWGWFIGYAPMVALYVAKISRGRTIREVIMTLSIIAPIVTMFWFTVVGGTGIGLELQTPGIVTANGAQPEALLLGVTQNLPLGGLVSALFLFLSFISVATNGDAMAFTVAMAMSSNDKPKKWLRAFWAIGMGLAAVVLITIGSGGVTALQSFIVITAVPVSLLILPSLWDALRIARHMAREQAV
;
A
#
# COMPACT_ATOMS: atom_id res chain seq x y z
N ALA A 1 14.43 -2.19 4.56
CA ALA A 1 13.80 -3.47 4.22
C ALA A 1 12.48 -3.66 4.96
N VAL A 2 12.46 -3.78 6.29
CA VAL A 2 11.23 -4.03 7.09
C VAL A 2 10.13 -2.99 6.84
N ILE A 3 10.46 -1.70 6.78
CA ILE A 3 9.50 -0.63 6.46
C ILE A 3 8.89 -0.84 5.08
N MET A 4 9.69 -1.13 4.07
CA MET A 4 9.19 -1.34 2.71
C MET A 4 8.28 -2.57 2.63
N CYS A 5 8.66 -3.70 3.25
CA CYS A 5 7.82 -4.89 3.28
C CYS A 5 6.50 -4.66 4.01
N ALA A 6 6.51 -3.91 5.12
CA ALA A 6 5.31 -3.63 5.89
C ALA A 6 4.36 -2.64 5.21
N LEU A 7 4.88 -1.70 4.40
CA LEU A 7 4.08 -0.62 3.82
C LEU A 7 3.73 -0.83 2.34
N LEU A 8 4.60 -1.48 1.54
CA LEU A 8 4.26 -1.87 0.16
C LEU A 8 3.27 -3.01 0.10
N ALA A 9 3.31 -3.91 1.07
CA ALA A 9 2.37 -5.01 1.30
C ALA A 9 1.71 -5.64 0.05
N GLY A 10 0.68 -6.44 0.30
CA GLY A 10 -0.11 -7.07 -0.76
C GLY A 10 -0.74 -6.09 -1.76
N GLY A 11 -1.04 -4.85 -1.34
CA GLY A 11 -1.49 -3.80 -2.25
C GLY A 11 -0.48 -3.47 -3.33
N GLY A 12 0.81 -3.33 -2.97
CA GLY A 12 1.88 -3.05 -3.93
C GLY A 12 2.17 -4.21 -4.88
N ALA A 13 1.88 -5.46 -4.51
CA ALA A 13 1.99 -6.60 -5.40
C ALA A 13 0.78 -6.70 -6.37
N PHE A 14 -0.43 -6.49 -5.85
CA PHE A 14 -1.66 -6.52 -6.62
C PHE A 14 -1.73 -5.38 -7.64
N TRP A 15 -1.58 -4.15 -7.15
CA TRP A 15 -1.74 -2.95 -7.96
C TRP A 15 -0.56 -2.66 -8.89
N ALA A 16 0.62 -3.22 -8.63
CA ALA A 16 1.77 -3.04 -9.53
C ALA A 16 1.55 -3.58 -10.95
N ALA A 17 0.72 -4.62 -11.10
CA ALA A 17 0.26 -5.07 -12.41
C ALA A 17 -1.02 -4.36 -12.83
N ALA A 18 -2.01 -4.30 -11.94
CA ALA A 18 -3.36 -3.88 -12.29
C ALA A 18 -3.44 -2.41 -12.71
N GLU A 19 -2.91 -1.49 -11.92
CA GLU A 19 -3.06 -0.06 -12.19
C GLU A 19 -2.39 0.40 -13.49
N PRO A 20 -1.09 0.10 -13.76
CA PRO A 20 -0.47 0.49 -15.02
C PRO A 20 -1.17 -0.10 -16.24
N MET A 21 -1.60 -1.37 -16.18
CA MET A 21 -2.31 -2.04 -17.27
C MET A 21 -3.68 -1.41 -17.54
N MET A 22 -4.43 -1.07 -16.49
CA MET A 22 -5.74 -0.42 -16.64
C MET A 22 -5.60 1.00 -17.19
N HIS A 23 -4.60 1.76 -16.77
CA HIS A 23 -4.31 3.08 -17.32
C HIS A 23 -3.75 3.02 -18.75
N PHE A 24 -3.07 1.96 -19.11
CA PHE A 24 -2.62 1.73 -20.48
C PHE A 24 -3.80 1.45 -21.42
N ALA A 25 -4.78 0.66 -20.96
CA ALA A 25 -6.00 0.37 -21.71
C ALA A 25 -7.00 1.56 -21.72
N SER A 26 -6.95 2.41 -20.69
CA SER A 26 -7.80 3.61 -20.56
C SER A 26 -6.96 4.74 -19.99
N PRO A 27 -6.30 5.55 -20.83
CA PRO A 27 -5.43 6.63 -20.37
C PRO A 27 -6.10 7.58 -19.38
N PRO A 28 -5.37 8.04 -18.34
CA PRO A 28 -5.93 8.97 -17.36
C PRO A 28 -6.50 10.24 -18.02
N PRO A 29 -7.57 10.84 -17.49
CA PRO A 29 -8.26 11.97 -18.13
C PRO A 29 -7.37 13.19 -18.43
N LEU A 30 -6.31 13.41 -17.67
CA LEU A 30 -5.33 14.46 -17.99
C LEU A 30 -4.64 14.22 -19.34
N PHE A 31 -4.57 12.96 -19.77
CA PHE A 31 -3.97 12.52 -21.03
C PHE A 31 -5.04 12.05 -22.03
N ALA A 32 -6.24 12.66 -22.01
CA ALA A 32 -7.37 12.25 -22.85
C ALA A 32 -7.09 12.31 -24.36
N GLY A 33 -6.06 13.09 -24.80
CA GLY A 33 -5.61 13.11 -26.18
C GLY A 33 -4.66 11.97 -26.56
N VAL A 34 -4.26 11.11 -25.61
CA VAL A 34 -3.35 9.98 -25.87
C VAL A 34 -4.17 8.76 -26.23
N GLN A 35 -3.86 8.15 -27.37
CA GLN A 35 -4.51 6.93 -27.80
C GLN A 35 -4.11 5.75 -26.92
N ALA A 36 -5.09 4.97 -26.44
CA ALA A 36 -4.86 3.73 -25.70
C ALA A 36 -3.99 2.73 -26.48
N HIS A 37 -3.33 1.85 -25.75
CA HIS A 37 -2.46 0.80 -26.30
C HIS A 37 -1.31 1.31 -27.18
N THR A 38 -0.82 2.54 -26.92
CA THR A 38 0.36 3.13 -27.54
C THR A 38 1.50 3.32 -26.54
N GLU A 39 2.71 3.55 -27.02
CA GLU A 39 3.86 3.85 -26.15
C GLU A 39 3.64 5.12 -25.32
N ALA A 40 2.98 6.13 -25.90
CA ALA A 40 2.59 7.33 -25.15
C ALA A 40 1.61 7.01 -24.01
N ALA A 41 0.63 6.12 -24.24
CA ALA A 41 -0.27 5.64 -23.19
C ALA A 41 0.47 4.85 -22.12
N ALA A 42 1.50 4.09 -22.49
CA ALA A 42 2.33 3.36 -21.56
C ALA A 42 3.08 4.29 -20.58
N HIS A 43 3.69 5.35 -21.09
CA HIS A 43 4.37 6.35 -20.25
C HIS A 43 3.38 7.12 -19.36
N ALA A 44 2.20 7.51 -19.90
CA ALA A 44 1.15 8.16 -19.12
C ALA A 44 0.61 7.25 -18.00
N ALA A 45 0.42 5.96 -18.28
CA ALA A 45 -0.04 4.96 -17.31
C ALA A 45 0.95 4.75 -16.15
N LEU A 46 2.23 4.61 -16.47
CA LEU A 46 3.28 4.49 -15.44
C LEU A 46 3.43 5.79 -14.64
N ALA A 47 3.43 6.96 -15.31
CA ALA A 47 3.52 8.25 -14.63
C ALA A 47 2.34 8.48 -13.67
N GLN A 48 1.13 8.06 -14.04
CA GLN A 48 -0.05 8.13 -13.16
C GLN A 48 0.10 7.21 -11.94
N SER A 49 0.57 5.99 -12.13
CA SER A 49 0.88 5.09 -11.02
C SER A 49 1.94 5.68 -10.09
N PHE A 50 2.91 6.44 -10.63
CA PHE A 50 3.92 7.13 -9.81
C PHE A 50 3.33 8.27 -8.97
N VAL A 51 2.25 8.93 -9.43
CA VAL A 51 1.51 9.91 -8.60
C VAL A 51 0.88 9.22 -7.40
N HIS A 52 0.29 8.06 -7.60
CA HIS A 52 -0.43 7.34 -6.55
C HIS A 52 0.51 6.63 -5.55
N TRP A 53 1.67 6.11 -6.01
CA TRP A 53 2.56 5.26 -5.22
C TRP A 53 3.94 5.86 -4.96
N GLY A 54 4.18 7.08 -5.45
CA GLY A 54 5.47 7.75 -5.38
C GLY A 54 5.62 8.70 -4.18
N PHE A 55 6.25 9.84 -4.41
CA PHE A 55 6.75 10.75 -3.38
C PHE A 55 5.69 11.20 -2.38
N LEU A 56 4.52 11.66 -2.85
CA LEU A 56 3.48 12.20 -1.97
C LEU A 56 2.84 11.11 -1.11
N ALA A 57 2.55 9.95 -1.69
CA ALA A 57 2.00 8.81 -0.97
C ALA A 57 2.90 8.41 0.21
N TRP A 58 4.19 8.24 -0.03
CA TRP A 58 5.16 7.87 0.99
C TRP A 58 5.42 8.99 2.01
N ALA A 59 5.40 10.25 1.59
CA ALA A 59 5.55 11.38 2.50
C ALA A 59 4.39 11.46 3.50
N VAL A 60 3.15 11.31 3.02
CA VAL A 60 1.94 11.29 3.86
C VAL A 60 1.91 10.02 4.72
N LEU A 61 2.13 8.86 4.13
CA LEU A 61 2.07 7.58 4.81
C LEU A 61 3.10 7.46 5.94
N GLY A 62 4.31 7.94 5.75
CA GLY A 62 5.43 7.59 6.61
C GLY A 62 6.14 8.74 7.30
N SER A 63 6.55 9.81 6.61
CA SER A 63 7.54 10.72 7.16
C SER A 63 6.96 11.86 8.00
N LEU A 64 5.95 12.57 7.53
CA LEU A 64 5.46 13.78 8.22
C LEU A 64 4.94 13.49 9.63
N LEU A 65 4.02 12.54 9.75
CA LEU A 65 3.42 12.17 11.02
C LEU A 65 4.43 11.51 11.97
N SER A 66 5.34 10.72 11.41
CA SER A 66 6.39 10.05 12.19
C SER A 66 7.33 11.05 12.87
N ILE A 67 7.73 12.12 12.16
CA ILE A 67 8.57 13.19 12.74
C ILE A 67 7.84 13.84 13.92
N VAL A 68 6.56 14.15 13.77
CA VAL A 68 5.74 14.75 14.84
C VAL A 68 5.64 13.80 16.04
N LEU A 69 5.28 12.53 15.81
CA LEU A 69 5.15 11.56 16.86
C LEU A 69 6.48 11.24 17.57
N MET A 70 7.58 11.11 16.83
CA MET A 70 8.90 10.86 17.40
C MET A 70 9.31 11.99 18.33
N HIS A 71 9.18 13.24 17.91
CA HIS A 71 9.47 14.40 18.73
C HIS A 71 8.58 14.47 19.98
N LEU A 72 7.27 14.36 19.81
CA LEU A 72 6.33 14.46 20.92
C LEU A 72 6.48 13.29 21.91
N HIS A 73 6.79 12.08 21.43
CA HIS A 73 6.96 10.92 22.28
C HIS A 73 8.33 10.88 22.97
N TYR A 74 9.43 10.96 22.19
CA TYR A 74 10.77 10.74 22.74
C TYR A 74 11.35 11.98 23.42
N ASP A 75 11.07 13.19 22.91
CA ASP A 75 11.65 14.42 23.47
C ASP A 75 10.70 15.08 24.49
N LYS A 76 9.38 14.96 24.32
CA LYS A 76 8.37 15.54 25.23
C LYS A 76 7.72 14.54 26.19
N GLY A 77 8.00 13.23 26.05
CA GLY A 77 7.46 12.19 26.94
C GLY A 77 5.96 11.91 26.79
N LEU A 78 5.33 12.33 25.69
CA LEU A 78 3.91 12.13 25.45
C LEU A 78 3.59 10.69 25.02
N PRO A 79 2.34 10.21 25.15
CA PRO A 79 1.95 8.87 24.73
C PRO A 79 2.22 8.61 23.26
N LEU A 80 2.66 7.40 22.90
CA LEU A 80 2.75 6.96 21.52
C LEU A 80 1.37 6.50 21.05
N ALA A 81 0.54 7.45 20.61
CA ALA A 81 -0.85 7.23 20.23
C ALA A 81 -1.27 8.23 19.13
N PRO A 82 -2.28 7.89 18.27
CA PRO A 82 -2.77 8.82 17.24
C PRO A 82 -3.22 10.16 17.79
N ARG A 83 -3.88 10.18 18.97
CA ARG A 83 -4.32 11.41 19.65
C ARG A 83 -3.19 12.40 19.88
N THR A 84 -1.96 11.94 20.01
CA THR A 84 -0.79 12.78 20.25
C THR A 84 -0.48 13.70 19.05
N LEU A 85 -0.89 13.32 17.84
CA LEU A 85 -0.79 14.18 16.65
C LEU A 85 -1.59 15.48 16.79
N LEU A 86 -2.64 15.52 17.62
CA LEU A 86 -3.43 16.71 17.90
C LEU A 86 -2.86 17.58 19.03
N TYR A 87 -1.84 17.10 19.74
CA TYR A 87 -1.29 17.81 20.90
C TYR A 87 -0.77 19.22 20.56
N PRO A 88 -0.07 19.46 19.45
CA PRO A 88 0.38 20.80 19.08
C PRO A 88 -0.75 21.82 18.93
N LEU A 89 -1.96 21.36 18.54
CA LEU A 89 -3.13 22.21 18.34
C LEU A 89 -4.01 22.34 19.60
N LEU A 90 -4.24 21.25 20.33
CA LEU A 90 -5.23 21.13 21.38
C LEU A 90 -4.62 20.97 22.79
N GLY A 91 -3.30 20.80 22.91
CA GLY A 91 -2.60 20.58 24.17
C GLY A 91 -3.15 19.35 24.94
N GLU A 92 -3.27 19.48 26.26
CA GLU A 92 -3.76 18.42 27.16
C GLU A 92 -5.17 17.91 26.79
N ARG A 93 -6.01 18.71 26.13
CA ARG A 93 -7.34 18.29 25.67
C ARG A 93 -7.29 17.16 24.65
N ALA A 94 -6.22 17.10 23.84
CA ALA A 94 -5.99 15.99 22.94
C ALA A 94 -5.72 14.68 23.69
N LEU A 95 -5.03 14.73 24.82
CA LEU A 95 -4.62 13.55 25.57
C LEU A 95 -5.71 12.98 26.47
N LYS A 96 -6.52 13.84 27.11
CA LYS A 96 -7.45 13.46 28.20
C LYS A 96 -8.92 13.58 27.82
N GLY A 97 -9.26 14.09 26.64
CA GLY A 97 -10.63 14.40 26.25
C GLY A 97 -11.26 13.40 25.26
N PRO A 98 -12.56 13.56 24.98
CA PRO A 98 -13.27 12.74 24.01
C PRO A 98 -12.72 12.88 22.59
N ILE A 99 -12.16 14.05 22.24
CA ILE A 99 -11.54 14.29 20.93
C ILE A 99 -10.35 13.34 20.70
N GLY A 100 -9.50 13.18 21.72
CA GLY A 100 -8.38 12.22 21.62
C GLY A 100 -8.86 10.77 21.48
N THR A 101 -9.90 10.39 22.22
CA THR A 101 -10.50 9.06 22.10
C THR A 101 -11.08 8.83 20.70
N LEU A 102 -11.75 9.83 20.14
CA LEU A 102 -12.26 9.78 18.77
C LEU A 102 -11.11 9.69 17.74
N ALA A 103 -10.03 10.44 17.92
CA ALA A 103 -8.85 10.38 17.07
C ALA A 103 -8.21 8.98 17.05
N ASP A 104 -8.07 8.34 18.22
CA ASP A 104 -7.55 6.96 18.29
C ASP A 104 -8.52 5.96 17.64
N ALA A 105 -9.82 6.05 17.94
CA ALA A 105 -10.82 5.15 17.43
C ALA A 105 -10.91 5.23 15.88
N THR A 106 -10.97 6.43 15.30
CA THR A 106 -11.03 6.63 13.86
C THR A 106 -9.75 6.14 13.16
N SER A 107 -8.58 6.37 13.77
CA SER A 107 -7.30 5.85 13.25
C SER A 107 -7.25 4.32 13.28
N ILE A 108 -7.77 3.68 14.33
CA ILE A 108 -7.85 2.22 14.41
C ILE A 108 -8.81 1.68 13.35
N ILE A 109 -9.99 2.27 13.21
CA ILE A 109 -10.98 1.83 12.20
C ILE A 109 -10.39 1.97 10.78
N ALA A 110 -9.73 3.08 10.48
CA ALA A 110 -9.15 3.34 9.17
C ALA A 110 -8.00 2.39 8.83
N VAL A 111 -7.10 2.09 9.79
CA VAL A 111 -6.03 1.12 9.53
C VAL A 111 -6.55 -0.30 9.39
N VAL A 112 -7.59 -0.65 10.14
CA VAL A 112 -8.28 -1.95 9.99
C VAL A 112 -8.90 -2.06 8.60
N ALA A 113 -9.64 -1.03 8.16
CA ALA A 113 -10.22 -0.98 6.82
C ALA A 113 -9.16 -1.10 5.73
N GLY A 114 -8.07 -0.33 5.83
CA GLY A 114 -6.95 -0.41 4.88
C GLY A 114 -6.20 -1.73 4.88
N THR A 115 -6.22 -2.50 5.99
CA THR A 115 -5.61 -3.84 6.06
C THR A 115 -6.53 -4.92 5.50
N ILE A 116 -7.84 -4.74 5.63
CA ILE A 116 -8.85 -5.61 5.05
C ILE A 116 -8.73 -5.66 3.51
N GLY A 117 -8.45 -4.50 2.88
CA GLY A 117 -8.27 -4.41 1.43
C GLY A 117 -7.27 -5.42 0.87
N PRO A 118 -5.98 -5.38 1.25
CA PRO A 118 -4.98 -6.37 0.82
C PRO A 118 -5.36 -7.82 1.07
N ILE A 119 -6.00 -8.15 2.19
CA ILE A 119 -6.48 -9.51 2.49
C ILE A 119 -7.53 -9.93 1.45
N GLY A 120 -8.49 -9.04 1.17
CA GLY A 120 -9.53 -9.28 0.16
C GLY A 120 -8.94 -9.37 -1.25
N PHE A 121 -8.09 -8.42 -1.64
CA PHE A 121 -7.43 -8.42 -2.96
C PHE A 121 -6.63 -9.70 -3.21
N LEU A 122 -5.89 -10.18 -2.23
CA LEU A 122 -5.15 -11.44 -2.34
C LEU A 122 -6.10 -12.63 -2.50
N GLY A 123 -7.19 -12.67 -1.75
CA GLY A 123 -8.19 -13.74 -1.87
C GLY A 123 -8.83 -13.78 -3.26
N LEU A 124 -9.21 -12.63 -3.81
CA LEU A 124 -9.73 -12.49 -5.16
C LEU A 124 -8.68 -12.93 -6.21
N GLN A 125 -7.43 -12.51 -6.04
CA GLN A 125 -6.31 -12.86 -6.92
C GLN A 125 -6.04 -14.37 -6.92
N ILE A 126 -6.04 -15.02 -5.76
CA ILE A 126 -5.89 -16.47 -5.66
C ILE A 126 -7.07 -17.18 -6.32
N SER A 127 -8.31 -16.73 -6.07
CA SER A 127 -9.50 -17.32 -6.70
C SER A 127 -9.45 -17.21 -8.23
N SER A 128 -9.05 -16.05 -8.76
CA SER A 128 -8.83 -15.84 -10.18
C SER A 128 -7.74 -16.77 -10.75
N ALA A 129 -6.64 -16.95 -10.01
CA ALA A 129 -5.57 -17.86 -10.40
C ALA A 129 -6.01 -19.33 -10.42
N LEU A 130 -6.80 -19.77 -9.42
CA LEU A 130 -7.39 -21.12 -9.36
C LEU A 130 -8.32 -21.38 -10.56
N HIS A 131 -9.08 -20.37 -10.96
CA HIS A 131 -9.92 -20.44 -12.15
C HIS A 131 -9.09 -20.60 -13.43
N SER A 132 -8.11 -19.74 -13.61
CA SER A 132 -7.28 -19.72 -14.82
C SER A 132 -6.43 -21.00 -15.00
N VAL A 133 -5.92 -21.58 -13.91
CA VAL A 133 -4.99 -22.72 -13.98
C VAL A 133 -5.74 -24.07 -13.94
N TRP A 134 -6.78 -24.18 -13.13
CA TRP A 134 -7.48 -25.46 -12.88
C TRP A 134 -8.96 -25.46 -13.22
N GLY A 135 -9.50 -24.35 -13.76
CA GLY A 135 -10.92 -24.25 -14.10
C GLY A 135 -11.85 -24.23 -12.89
N ILE A 136 -11.35 -24.01 -11.68
CA ILE A 136 -12.18 -23.88 -10.47
C ILE A 136 -13.04 -22.62 -10.61
N PRO A 137 -14.36 -22.68 -10.29
CA PRO A 137 -15.22 -21.51 -10.43
C PRO A 137 -14.68 -20.30 -9.66
N ASN A 138 -14.64 -19.13 -10.31
CA ASN A 138 -14.30 -17.86 -9.65
C ASN A 138 -15.59 -17.20 -9.15
N ASP A 139 -16.25 -17.86 -8.23
CA ASP A 139 -17.50 -17.41 -7.61
C ASP A 139 -17.27 -16.95 -6.16
N LEU A 140 -18.32 -16.37 -5.57
CA LEU A 140 -18.28 -15.83 -4.22
C LEU A 140 -17.89 -16.89 -3.17
N THR A 141 -18.26 -18.16 -3.39
CA THR A 141 -17.93 -19.25 -2.47
C THR A 141 -16.42 -19.51 -2.45
N VAL A 142 -15.81 -19.68 -3.62
CA VAL A 142 -14.38 -19.91 -3.76
C VAL A 142 -13.58 -18.69 -3.29
N GLN A 143 -14.02 -17.47 -3.63
CA GLN A 143 -13.43 -16.23 -3.14
C GLN A 143 -13.45 -16.14 -1.60
N SER A 144 -14.58 -16.47 -0.98
CA SER A 144 -14.71 -16.50 0.49
C SER A 144 -13.80 -17.55 1.12
N ILE A 145 -13.74 -18.76 0.56
CA ILE A 145 -12.87 -19.83 1.05
C ILE A 145 -11.40 -19.41 0.96
N THR A 146 -10.97 -18.81 -0.15
CA THR A 146 -9.58 -18.34 -0.31
C THR A 146 -9.23 -17.25 0.69
N ILE A 147 -10.12 -16.28 0.96
CA ILE A 147 -9.93 -15.25 1.99
C ILE A 147 -9.84 -15.87 3.38
N VAL A 148 -10.68 -16.85 3.70
CA VAL A 148 -10.63 -17.55 4.98
C VAL A 148 -9.29 -18.29 5.15
N LEU A 149 -8.82 -19.00 4.12
CA LEU A 149 -7.52 -19.68 4.15
C LEU A 149 -6.36 -18.70 4.36
N VAL A 150 -6.35 -17.58 3.62
CA VAL A 150 -5.38 -16.49 3.82
C VAL A 150 -5.45 -15.96 5.25
N THR A 151 -6.65 -15.79 5.80
CA THR A 151 -6.87 -15.33 7.18
C THR A 151 -6.30 -16.30 8.22
N VAL A 152 -6.53 -17.60 8.06
CA VAL A 152 -5.99 -18.62 8.95
C VAL A 152 -4.45 -18.62 8.93
N MET A 153 -3.87 -18.61 7.74
CA MET A 153 -2.41 -18.61 7.57
C MET A 153 -1.79 -17.32 8.14
N TYR A 154 -2.38 -16.17 7.87
CA TYR A 154 -1.96 -14.87 8.39
C TYR A 154 -2.08 -14.79 9.91
N THR A 155 -3.20 -15.26 10.50
CA THR A 155 -3.39 -15.30 11.94
C THR A 155 -2.35 -16.20 12.62
N THR A 156 -2.03 -17.34 12.02
CA THR A 156 -0.98 -18.24 12.49
C THR A 156 0.36 -17.54 12.53
N SER A 157 0.70 -16.76 11.49
CA SER A 157 1.91 -15.93 11.44
C SER A 157 1.96 -14.93 12.60
N CYS A 158 0.83 -14.26 12.93
CA CYS A 158 0.72 -13.34 14.06
C CYS A 158 1.06 -13.98 15.42
N LEU A 159 0.84 -15.29 15.58
CA LEU A 159 1.09 -16.03 16.83
C LEU A 159 2.55 -16.45 17.00
N VAL A 160 3.31 -16.62 15.92
CA VAL A 160 4.71 -17.07 15.94
C VAL A 160 5.65 -16.05 16.57
N GLY A 161 5.39 -14.74 16.39
CA GLY A 161 6.12 -13.66 17.04
C GLY A 161 7.20 -13.01 16.17
N LEU A 162 7.86 -11.95 16.72
CA LEU A 162 8.73 -11.03 15.98
C LEU A 162 9.94 -11.68 15.26
N LYS A 163 10.49 -12.79 15.75
CA LYS A 163 11.61 -13.48 15.09
C LYS A 163 11.18 -14.14 13.79
N GLY A 164 9.97 -14.73 13.76
CA GLY A 164 9.40 -15.32 12.56
C GLY A 164 9.11 -14.27 11.49
N ILE A 165 8.54 -13.13 11.89
CA ILE A 165 8.22 -12.02 10.98
C ILE A 165 9.47 -11.47 10.29
N ARG A 166 10.55 -11.29 11.04
CA ARG A 166 11.82 -10.81 10.47
C ARG A 166 12.35 -11.76 9.40
N PHE A 167 12.36 -13.06 9.68
CA PHE A 167 12.82 -14.08 8.73
C PHE A 167 11.95 -14.10 7.45
N VAL A 168 10.62 -14.08 7.63
CA VAL A 168 9.66 -14.03 6.51
C VAL A 168 9.81 -12.74 5.70
N SER A 169 10.02 -11.59 6.35
CA SER A 169 10.28 -10.31 5.67
C SER A 169 11.59 -10.31 4.88
N GLU A 170 12.64 -10.96 5.38
CA GLU A 170 13.91 -11.11 4.67
C GLU A 170 13.73 -11.97 3.40
N ILE A 171 13.02 -13.09 3.49
CA ILE A 171 12.64 -13.91 2.32
C ILE A 171 11.87 -13.08 1.31
N ASN A 172 10.88 -12.31 1.76
CA ASN A 172 10.05 -11.46 0.91
C ASN A 172 10.88 -10.47 0.08
N VAL A 173 11.87 -9.81 0.70
CA VAL A 173 12.77 -8.87 0.01
C VAL A 173 13.59 -9.59 -1.05
N TRP A 174 14.20 -10.73 -0.72
CA TRP A 174 15.02 -11.46 -1.68
C TRP A 174 14.19 -12.04 -2.83
N LEU A 175 12.99 -12.51 -2.54
CA LEU A 175 12.06 -12.98 -3.56
C LEU A 175 11.64 -11.85 -4.49
N MET A 176 11.32 -10.68 -3.94
CA MET A 176 10.97 -9.47 -4.71
C MET A 176 12.11 -9.01 -5.62
N ILE A 177 13.35 -9.00 -5.11
CA ILE A 177 14.55 -8.67 -5.89
C ILE A 177 14.78 -9.73 -6.99
N GLY A 178 14.69 -11.01 -6.65
CA GLY A 178 14.86 -12.11 -7.60
C GLY A 178 13.83 -12.06 -8.73
N LEU A 179 12.56 -11.84 -8.41
CA LEU A 179 11.49 -11.69 -9.39
C LEU A 179 11.66 -10.42 -10.25
N ALA A 180 12.09 -9.31 -9.65
CA ALA A 180 12.38 -8.09 -10.41
C ALA A 180 13.53 -8.30 -11.42
N ILE A 181 14.62 -8.93 -10.99
CA ILE A 181 15.74 -9.27 -11.88
C ILE A 181 15.28 -10.22 -12.98
N PHE A 182 14.49 -11.24 -12.65
CA PHE A 182 13.96 -12.18 -13.62
C PHE A 182 13.08 -11.49 -14.68
N MET A 183 12.15 -10.62 -14.24
CA MET A 183 11.27 -9.89 -15.17
C MET A 183 12.06 -8.93 -16.07
N VAL A 184 13.07 -8.25 -15.52
CA VAL A 184 13.95 -7.40 -16.34
C VAL A 184 14.76 -8.22 -17.32
N ALA A 185 15.26 -9.40 -16.94
CA ALA A 185 16.12 -10.21 -17.79
C ALA A 185 15.35 -10.97 -18.89
N PHE A 186 14.15 -11.44 -18.59
CA PHE A 186 13.37 -12.32 -19.47
C PHE A 186 12.07 -11.73 -20.00
N GLY A 187 11.69 -10.55 -19.51
CA GLY A 187 10.56 -9.78 -20.01
C GLY A 187 10.97 -8.81 -21.12
N PRO A 188 10.16 -7.79 -21.42
CA PRO A 188 10.46 -6.75 -22.40
C PRO A 188 11.52 -5.77 -21.86
N THR A 189 12.75 -6.23 -21.71
CA THR A 189 13.89 -5.56 -21.06
C THR A 189 14.07 -4.11 -21.50
N MET A 190 14.10 -3.87 -22.82
CA MET A 190 14.33 -2.53 -23.39
C MET A 190 13.20 -1.57 -23.02
N PHE A 191 11.96 -2.06 -23.01
CA PHE A 191 10.82 -1.26 -22.58
C PHE A 191 10.88 -0.95 -21.08
N ILE A 192 11.22 -1.92 -20.22
CA ILE A 192 11.32 -1.69 -18.75
C ILE A 192 12.41 -0.66 -18.46
N LEU A 193 13.61 -0.84 -19.01
CA LEU A 193 14.75 0.04 -18.75
C LEU A 193 14.59 1.45 -19.36
N GLY A 194 14.00 1.56 -20.54
CA GLY A 194 13.70 2.85 -21.19
C GLY A 194 12.42 3.50 -20.65
N GLY A 195 11.41 2.69 -20.31
CA GLY A 195 10.11 3.16 -19.83
C GLY A 195 10.19 3.82 -18.43
N PHE A 196 11.06 3.32 -17.53
CA PHE A 196 11.20 3.94 -16.22
C PHE A 196 11.70 5.39 -16.31
N PRO A 197 12.84 5.72 -16.94
CA PRO A 197 13.28 7.10 -17.08
C PRO A 197 12.25 7.99 -17.80
N SER A 198 11.63 7.50 -18.87
CA SER A 198 10.63 8.24 -19.64
C SER A 198 9.38 8.57 -18.84
N ALA A 199 8.81 7.58 -18.15
CA ALA A 199 7.65 7.78 -17.28
C ALA A 199 8.00 8.62 -16.05
N PHE A 200 9.21 8.49 -15.51
CA PHE A 200 9.69 9.29 -14.39
C PHE A 200 9.87 10.76 -14.79
N ALA A 201 10.43 11.02 -15.95
CA ALA A 201 10.55 12.38 -16.49
C ALA A 201 9.16 13.01 -16.70
N LEU A 202 8.23 12.28 -17.33
CA LEU A 202 6.84 12.71 -17.50
C LEU A 202 6.15 12.97 -16.15
N HIS A 203 6.37 12.10 -15.15
CA HIS A 203 5.85 12.27 -13.80
C HIS A 203 6.36 13.58 -13.16
N LEU A 204 7.65 13.89 -13.30
CA LEU A 204 8.22 15.12 -12.74
C LEU A 204 7.71 16.36 -13.49
N GLU A 205 7.65 16.33 -14.82
CA GLU A 205 7.14 17.41 -15.65
C GLU A 205 5.67 17.71 -15.37
N GLN A 206 4.84 16.68 -15.27
CA GLN A 206 3.40 16.79 -15.05
C GLN A 206 2.99 16.63 -13.58
N PHE A 207 3.93 16.71 -12.64
CA PHE A 207 3.67 16.44 -11.22
C PHE A 207 2.53 17.28 -10.65
N ILE A 208 2.58 18.62 -10.87
CA ILE A 208 1.55 19.54 -10.36
C ILE A 208 0.20 19.34 -11.09
N PRO A 209 0.13 19.33 -12.44
CA PRO A 209 -1.11 19.06 -13.14
C PRO A 209 -1.77 17.74 -12.74
N MET A 210 -1.00 16.64 -12.64
CA MET A 210 -1.51 15.32 -12.25
C MET A 210 -2.02 15.31 -10.80
N THR A 211 -1.25 15.88 -9.88
CA THR A 211 -1.60 15.92 -8.45
C THR A 211 -2.82 16.78 -8.18
N LEU A 212 -2.99 17.90 -8.91
CA LEU A 212 -4.11 18.83 -8.74
C LEU A 212 -5.26 18.59 -9.71
N PHE A 213 -5.25 17.52 -10.50
CA PHE A 213 -6.36 17.18 -11.40
C PHE A 213 -7.66 16.96 -10.63
N ARG A 214 -8.77 17.59 -11.09
CA ARG A 214 -10.09 17.52 -10.43
C ARG A 214 -11.26 17.48 -11.44
N ALA A 215 -10.98 17.37 -12.75
CA ALA A 215 -12.00 17.54 -13.78
C ALA A 215 -12.90 16.32 -13.98
N ASP A 216 -12.50 15.13 -13.54
CA ASP A 216 -13.30 13.91 -13.65
C ASP A 216 -13.53 13.26 -12.27
N PRO A 217 -14.66 13.56 -11.59
CA PRO A 217 -14.95 13.00 -10.26
C PRO A 217 -15.06 11.47 -10.24
N LYS A 218 -15.64 10.84 -11.27
CA LYS A 218 -15.78 9.37 -11.31
C LYS A 218 -14.46 8.66 -11.39
N TRP A 219 -13.57 9.16 -12.24
CA TRP A 219 -12.22 8.63 -12.35
C TRP A 219 -11.41 8.85 -11.06
N LEU A 220 -11.55 10.04 -10.45
CA LEU A 220 -10.90 10.36 -9.18
C LEU A 220 -11.35 9.42 -8.05
N ASP A 221 -12.65 9.15 -7.92
CA ASP A 221 -13.18 8.26 -6.89
C ASP A 221 -12.60 6.84 -6.99
N TRP A 222 -12.49 6.34 -8.23
CA TRP A 222 -11.95 5.00 -8.48
C TRP A 222 -10.44 4.90 -8.23
N TRP A 223 -9.67 5.98 -8.48
CA TRP A 223 -8.21 5.99 -8.48
C TRP A 223 -7.61 6.86 -7.39
N THR A 224 -7.54 8.15 -7.61
CA THR A 224 -6.78 9.07 -6.75
C THR A 224 -7.36 9.17 -5.34
N VAL A 225 -8.68 9.27 -5.21
CA VAL A 225 -9.37 9.34 -3.91
C VAL A 225 -9.21 8.02 -3.16
N PHE A 226 -9.29 6.88 -3.87
CA PHE A 226 -9.06 5.58 -3.27
C PHE A 226 -7.63 5.44 -2.72
N TYR A 227 -6.60 5.64 -3.53
CA TYR A 227 -5.21 5.46 -3.08
C TYR A 227 -4.83 6.45 -1.98
N TRP A 228 -5.18 7.71 -2.15
CA TRP A 228 -4.83 8.72 -1.17
C TRP A 228 -5.68 8.60 0.11
N GLY A 229 -6.94 8.22 -0.01
CA GLY A 229 -7.76 7.84 1.14
C GLY A 229 -7.14 6.69 1.91
N TRP A 230 -6.69 5.65 1.21
CA TRP A 230 -6.00 4.53 1.83
C TRP A 230 -4.76 4.97 2.61
N PHE A 231 -3.86 5.73 1.98
CA PHE A 231 -2.62 6.19 2.62
C PHE A 231 -2.89 7.15 3.78
N ILE A 232 -3.85 8.07 3.63
CA ILE A 232 -4.27 8.98 4.69
C ILE A 232 -4.84 8.20 5.89
N GLY A 233 -5.73 7.23 5.64
CA GLY A 233 -6.31 6.38 6.68
C GLY A 233 -5.27 5.57 7.44
N TYR A 234 -4.24 5.10 6.75
CA TYR A 234 -3.13 4.34 7.31
C TYR A 234 -2.15 5.18 8.12
N ALA A 235 -1.95 6.45 7.73
CA ALA A 235 -0.83 7.28 8.15
C ALA A 235 -0.64 7.40 9.67
N PRO A 236 -1.65 7.61 10.53
CA PRO A 236 -1.44 7.72 11.98
C PRO A 236 -0.86 6.45 12.59
N MET A 237 -1.37 5.28 12.17
CA MET A 237 -0.92 4.00 12.73
C MET A 237 0.42 3.56 12.18
N VAL A 238 0.69 3.86 10.90
CA VAL A 238 2.02 3.68 10.30
C VAL A 238 3.04 4.59 10.99
N ALA A 239 2.68 5.82 11.31
CA ALA A 239 3.56 6.74 12.03
C ALA A 239 3.94 6.22 13.42
N LEU A 240 3.01 5.58 14.15
CA LEU A 240 3.34 4.89 15.41
C LEU A 240 4.36 3.77 15.17
N TYR A 241 4.13 2.94 14.16
CA TYR A 241 5.02 1.84 13.82
C TYR A 241 6.42 2.36 13.43
N VAL A 242 6.47 3.35 12.54
CA VAL A 242 7.73 3.98 12.09
C VAL A 242 8.46 4.64 13.28
N ALA A 243 7.76 5.41 14.12
CA ALA A 243 8.34 6.02 15.30
C ALA A 243 9.02 4.97 16.20
N LYS A 244 8.35 3.83 16.42
CA LYS A 244 8.88 2.76 17.26
C LYS A 244 10.14 2.10 16.70
N ILE A 245 10.19 1.82 15.40
CA ILE A 245 11.33 1.13 14.77
C ILE A 245 12.46 2.09 14.39
N SER A 246 12.21 3.40 14.37
CA SER A 246 13.18 4.43 13.99
C SER A 246 13.83 5.14 15.19
N ARG A 247 13.63 4.62 16.41
CA ARG A 247 14.28 5.18 17.61
C ARG A 247 15.80 5.27 17.43
N GLY A 248 16.36 6.45 17.69
CA GLY A 248 17.79 6.73 17.52
C GLY A 248 18.22 7.03 16.08
N ARG A 249 17.28 7.13 15.13
CA ARG A 249 17.56 7.61 13.78
C ARG A 249 17.36 9.11 13.68
N THR A 250 18.14 9.75 12.79
CA THR A 250 17.96 11.16 12.51
C THR A 250 16.73 11.43 11.64
N ILE A 251 16.15 12.64 11.73
CA ILE A 251 15.07 13.08 10.85
C ILE A 251 15.46 12.94 9.37
N ARG A 252 16.73 13.27 9.04
CA ARG A 252 17.26 13.11 7.67
C ARG A 252 17.17 11.66 7.19
N GLU A 253 17.58 10.69 8.01
CA GLU A 253 17.51 9.28 7.66
C GLU A 253 16.05 8.83 7.44
N VAL A 254 15.12 9.28 8.27
CA VAL A 254 13.69 8.98 8.13
C VAL A 254 13.14 9.56 6.83
N ILE A 255 13.40 10.83 6.54
CA ILE A 255 12.94 11.48 5.30
C ILE A 255 13.57 10.81 4.07
N MET A 256 14.89 10.61 4.06
CA MET A 256 15.57 9.98 2.92
C MET A 256 15.03 8.58 2.64
N THR A 257 14.81 7.79 3.68
CA THR A 257 14.29 6.43 3.53
C THR A 257 12.84 6.42 3.02
N LEU A 258 11.96 7.21 3.65
CA LEU A 258 10.51 7.14 3.41
C LEU A 258 10.03 8.05 2.29
N SER A 259 10.67 9.22 2.08
CA SER A 259 10.18 10.18 1.08
C SER A 259 11.00 10.21 -0.20
N ILE A 260 12.16 9.53 -0.26
CA ILE A 260 13.01 9.50 -1.46
C ILE A 260 13.27 8.07 -1.91
N ILE A 261 13.93 7.24 -1.08
CA ILE A 261 14.38 5.91 -1.50
C ILE A 261 13.17 4.98 -1.72
N ALA A 262 12.25 4.90 -0.76
CA ALA A 262 11.10 4.02 -0.87
C ALA A 262 10.20 4.36 -2.07
N PRO A 263 9.84 5.64 -2.35
CA PRO A 263 9.12 6.02 -3.56
C PRO A 263 9.81 5.58 -4.85
N ILE A 264 11.11 5.84 -5.00
CA ILE A 264 11.85 5.49 -6.22
C ILE A 264 11.83 3.97 -6.43
N VAL A 265 12.08 3.20 -5.37
CA VAL A 265 12.01 1.72 -5.45
C VAL A 265 10.60 1.25 -5.80
N THR A 266 9.57 1.89 -5.24
CA THR A 266 8.17 1.56 -5.56
C THR A 266 7.83 1.87 -7.01
N MET A 267 8.18 3.05 -7.51
CA MET A 267 7.96 3.43 -8.91
C MET A 267 8.69 2.49 -9.87
N PHE A 268 9.93 2.11 -9.54
CA PHE A 268 10.67 1.12 -10.32
C PHE A 268 9.99 -0.26 -10.29
N TRP A 269 9.49 -0.70 -9.13
CA TRP A 269 8.72 -1.94 -9.00
C TRP A 269 7.46 -1.95 -9.87
N PHE A 270 6.71 -0.84 -9.90
CA PHE A 270 5.54 -0.68 -10.78
C PHE A 270 5.93 -0.74 -12.25
N THR A 271 7.08 -0.17 -12.61
CA THR A 271 7.61 -0.28 -13.98
C THR A 271 8.03 -1.70 -14.32
N VAL A 272 8.68 -2.41 -13.39
CA VAL A 272 9.07 -3.81 -13.63
C VAL A 272 7.84 -4.69 -13.81
N VAL A 273 6.86 -4.62 -12.92
CA VAL A 273 5.70 -5.53 -12.97
C VAL A 273 4.69 -5.08 -14.03
N GLY A 274 4.17 -3.86 -13.89
CA GLY A 274 3.17 -3.32 -14.82
C GLY A 274 3.74 -3.02 -16.20
N GLY A 275 4.97 -2.50 -16.25
CA GLY A 275 5.68 -2.29 -17.51
C GLY A 275 5.99 -3.58 -18.26
N THR A 276 6.23 -4.71 -17.57
CA THR A 276 6.30 -6.02 -18.24
C THR A 276 4.98 -6.32 -18.95
N GLY A 277 3.83 -6.16 -18.25
CA GLY A 277 2.54 -6.38 -18.88
C GLY A 277 2.29 -5.47 -20.08
N ILE A 278 2.55 -4.17 -19.93
CA ILE A 278 2.42 -3.19 -21.02
C ILE A 278 3.33 -3.55 -22.20
N GLY A 279 4.60 -3.88 -21.95
CA GLY A 279 5.53 -4.23 -23.00
C GLY A 279 5.16 -5.51 -23.75
N LEU A 280 4.57 -6.49 -23.06
CA LEU A 280 4.01 -7.70 -23.69
C LEU A 280 2.79 -7.35 -24.56
N GLU A 281 1.87 -6.51 -24.07
CA GLU A 281 0.70 -6.06 -24.85
C GLU A 281 1.08 -5.22 -26.08
N LEU A 282 2.14 -4.40 -26.00
CA LEU A 282 2.64 -3.65 -27.14
C LEU A 282 3.25 -4.57 -28.22
N GLN A 283 3.85 -5.69 -27.84
CA GLN A 283 4.39 -6.69 -28.75
C GLN A 283 3.32 -7.60 -29.33
N THR A 284 2.37 -8.03 -28.49
CA THR A 284 1.30 -8.97 -28.84
C THR A 284 0.00 -8.52 -28.16
N PRO A 285 -0.81 -7.70 -28.85
CA PRO A 285 -2.06 -7.19 -28.30
C PRO A 285 -3.00 -8.29 -27.82
N GLY A 286 -3.54 -8.14 -26.61
CA GLY A 286 -4.47 -9.08 -25.99
C GLY A 286 -3.82 -10.25 -25.25
N ILE A 287 -2.49 -10.39 -25.25
CA ILE A 287 -1.81 -11.54 -24.66
C ILE A 287 -1.94 -11.58 -23.12
N VAL A 288 -1.84 -10.43 -22.45
CA VAL A 288 -1.96 -10.35 -20.99
C VAL A 288 -3.41 -10.42 -20.54
N THR A 289 -4.31 -9.86 -21.35
CA THR A 289 -5.75 -9.78 -21.05
C THR A 289 -6.55 -10.99 -21.56
N ALA A 290 -5.91 -11.97 -22.15
CA ALA A 290 -6.55 -13.18 -22.70
C ALA A 290 -7.43 -13.94 -21.68
N ASN A 291 -7.02 -13.93 -20.39
CA ASN A 291 -7.75 -14.56 -19.29
C ASN A 291 -8.62 -13.58 -18.49
N GLY A 292 -8.83 -12.36 -18.98
CA GLY A 292 -9.63 -11.31 -18.35
C GLY A 292 -8.83 -10.04 -18.05
N ALA A 293 -9.52 -8.91 -18.14
CA ALA A 293 -8.97 -7.57 -17.86
C ALA A 293 -9.34 -7.07 -16.44
N GLN A 294 -9.87 -7.93 -15.58
CA GLN A 294 -10.19 -7.57 -14.20
C GLN A 294 -8.91 -7.39 -13.40
N PRO A 295 -8.86 -6.45 -12.43
CA PRO A 295 -7.65 -6.15 -11.68
C PRO A 295 -6.97 -7.39 -11.06
N GLU A 296 -7.75 -8.33 -10.54
CA GLU A 296 -7.27 -9.56 -9.90
C GLU A 296 -6.67 -10.58 -10.87
N ALA A 297 -6.97 -10.49 -12.18
CA ALA A 297 -6.46 -11.39 -13.20
C ALA A 297 -5.14 -10.89 -13.84
N LEU A 298 -4.90 -9.58 -13.82
CA LEU A 298 -3.81 -8.97 -14.60
C LEU A 298 -2.42 -9.44 -14.18
N LEU A 299 -2.15 -9.60 -12.88
CA LEU A 299 -0.86 -10.11 -12.44
C LEU A 299 -0.57 -11.51 -13.00
N LEU A 300 -1.57 -12.38 -12.99
CA LEU A 300 -1.44 -13.72 -13.54
C LEU A 300 -1.25 -13.66 -15.08
N GLY A 301 -2.01 -12.79 -15.76
CA GLY A 301 -1.84 -12.55 -17.19
C GLY A 301 -0.42 -12.12 -17.55
N VAL A 302 0.18 -11.25 -16.77
CA VAL A 302 1.59 -10.84 -16.96
C VAL A 302 2.55 -12.01 -16.73
N THR A 303 2.41 -12.71 -15.61
CA THR A 303 3.40 -13.71 -15.19
C THR A 303 3.35 -14.99 -16.01
N GLN A 304 2.18 -15.41 -16.48
CA GLN A 304 2.02 -16.59 -17.34
C GLN A 304 2.66 -16.43 -18.72
N ASN A 305 2.81 -15.21 -19.20
CA ASN A 305 3.44 -14.90 -20.49
C ASN A 305 4.97 -14.71 -20.41
N LEU A 306 5.57 -15.01 -19.28
CA LEU A 306 7.02 -15.06 -19.09
C LEU A 306 7.54 -16.50 -19.19
N PRO A 307 8.84 -16.72 -19.47
CA PRO A 307 9.45 -18.04 -19.33
C PRO A 307 9.17 -18.63 -17.95
N LEU A 308 8.88 -19.94 -17.88
CA LEU A 308 8.49 -20.61 -16.65
C LEU A 308 7.23 -19.98 -15.99
N GLY A 309 6.28 -19.50 -16.77
CA GLY A 309 5.13 -18.71 -16.32
C GLY A 309 4.37 -19.29 -15.13
N GLY A 310 4.16 -20.62 -15.10
CA GLY A 310 3.51 -21.27 -13.95
C GLY A 310 4.31 -21.13 -12.64
N LEU A 311 5.64 -21.29 -12.68
CA LEU A 311 6.50 -21.09 -11.53
C LEU A 311 6.55 -19.63 -11.11
N VAL A 312 6.69 -18.71 -12.06
CA VAL A 312 6.73 -17.27 -11.80
C VAL A 312 5.42 -16.81 -11.18
N SER A 313 4.28 -17.27 -11.68
CA SER A 313 2.96 -17.00 -11.10
C SER A 313 2.83 -17.49 -9.66
N ALA A 314 3.28 -18.73 -9.40
CA ALA A 314 3.26 -19.29 -8.05
C ALA A 314 4.16 -18.49 -7.09
N LEU A 315 5.34 -18.07 -7.53
CA LEU A 315 6.26 -17.23 -6.73
C LEU A 315 5.68 -15.84 -6.47
N PHE A 316 4.97 -15.24 -7.43
CA PHE A 316 4.29 -13.95 -7.21
C PHE A 316 3.10 -14.07 -6.25
N LEU A 317 2.30 -15.13 -6.33
CA LEU A 317 1.22 -15.38 -5.37
C LEU A 317 1.79 -15.61 -3.97
N PHE A 318 2.90 -16.33 -3.86
CA PHE A 318 3.61 -16.52 -2.60
C PHE A 318 4.19 -15.19 -2.06
N LEU A 319 4.79 -14.35 -2.92
CA LEU A 319 5.23 -13.01 -2.58
C LEU A 319 4.07 -12.15 -2.05
N SER A 320 2.93 -12.15 -2.75
CA SER A 320 1.73 -11.41 -2.34
C SER A 320 1.23 -11.90 -0.98
N PHE A 321 1.19 -13.21 -0.77
CA PHE A 321 0.80 -13.81 0.52
C PHE A 321 1.72 -13.38 1.67
N ILE A 322 3.04 -13.49 1.50
CA ILE A 322 4.01 -13.07 2.53
C ILE A 322 3.87 -11.57 2.82
N SER A 323 3.67 -10.76 1.78
CA SER A 323 3.50 -9.32 1.90
C SER A 323 2.25 -8.96 2.72
N VAL A 324 1.11 -9.60 2.43
CA VAL A 324 -0.14 -9.43 3.19
C VAL A 324 0.04 -9.90 4.63
N ALA A 325 0.65 -11.06 4.85
CA ALA A 325 0.87 -11.60 6.19
C ALA A 325 1.77 -10.68 7.04
N THR A 326 2.83 -10.14 6.44
CA THR A 326 3.77 -9.24 7.13
C THR A 326 3.11 -7.91 7.48
N ASN A 327 2.37 -7.31 6.55
CA ASN A 327 1.63 -6.07 6.78
C ASN A 327 0.56 -6.28 7.86
N GLY A 328 -0.28 -7.28 7.68
CA GLY A 328 -1.37 -7.54 8.58
C GLY A 328 -0.90 -7.82 10.01
N ASP A 329 0.23 -8.55 10.19
CA ASP A 329 0.79 -8.74 11.53
C ASP A 329 1.31 -7.43 12.13
N ALA A 330 2.00 -6.59 11.34
CA ALA A 330 2.44 -5.27 11.79
C ALA A 330 1.26 -4.40 12.21
N MET A 331 0.17 -4.40 11.45
CA MET A 331 -1.02 -3.61 11.76
C MET A 331 -1.83 -4.20 12.94
N ALA A 332 -2.02 -5.51 13.01
CA ALA A 332 -2.65 -6.17 14.16
C ALA A 332 -1.86 -5.92 15.47
N PHE A 333 -0.52 -5.93 15.39
CA PHE A 333 0.33 -5.55 16.51
C PHE A 333 0.12 -4.09 16.91
N THR A 334 0.12 -3.17 15.95
CA THR A 334 0.00 -1.73 16.21
C THR A 334 -1.36 -1.37 16.78
N VAL A 335 -2.45 -1.96 16.26
CA VAL A 335 -3.81 -1.79 16.80
C VAL A 335 -3.90 -2.35 18.22
N ALA A 336 -3.39 -3.55 18.46
CA ALA A 336 -3.39 -4.15 19.79
C ALA A 336 -2.56 -3.34 20.80
N MET A 337 -1.45 -2.74 20.37
CA MET A 337 -0.62 -1.84 21.16
C MET A 337 -1.38 -0.55 21.51
N ALA A 338 -2.02 0.08 20.54
CA ALA A 338 -2.78 1.31 20.74
C ALA A 338 -3.95 1.10 21.70
N MET A 339 -4.68 -0.02 21.57
CA MET A 339 -5.81 -0.35 22.44
C MET A 339 -5.42 -0.73 23.87
N SER A 340 -4.30 -1.42 24.05
CA SER A 340 -3.87 -1.89 25.37
C SER A 340 -2.96 -0.90 26.09
N SER A 341 -2.55 0.19 25.45
CA SER A 341 -1.54 1.13 25.92
C SER A 341 -0.28 0.41 26.43
N ASN A 342 0.06 -0.71 25.80
CA ASN A 342 1.15 -1.60 26.20
C ASN A 342 2.05 -1.90 25.01
N ASP A 343 3.33 -1.68 25.18
CA ASP A 343 4.37 -1.92 24.20
C ASP A 343 4.50 -3.39 23.74
N LYS A 344 3.95 -4.31 24.52
CA LYS A 344 3.94 -5.76 24.26
C LYS A 344 2.52 -6.30 24.40
N PRO A 345 1.64 -6.06 23.42
CA PRO A 345 0.25 -6.52 23.48
C PRO A 345 0.17 -8.03 23.53
N LYS A 346 -0.88 -8.53 24.21
CA LYS A 346 -1.13 -9.97 24.35
C LYS A 346 -1.37 -10.61 22.99
N LYS A 347 -0.85 -11.82 22.78
CA LYS A 347 -0.99 -12.58 21.51
C LYS A 347 -2.44 -12.79 21.09
N TRP A 348 -3.35 -13.06 22.05
CA TRP A 348 -4.77 -13.27 21.74
C TRP A 348 -5.42 -12.00 21.14
N LEU A 349 -5.01 -10.80 21.59
CA LEU A 349 -5.56 -9.55 21.07
C LEU A 349 -5.11 -9.29 19.63
N ARG A 350 -3.87 -9.66 19.29
CA ARG A 350 -3.37 -9.64 17.91
C ARG A 350 -4.14 -10.62 17.02
N ALA A 351 -4.33 -11.87 17.50
CA ALA A 351 -5.10 -12.87 16.80
C ALA A 351 -6.57 -12.45 16.60
N PHE A 352 -7.18 -11.85 17.62
CA PHE A 352 -8.54 -11.29 17.52
C PHE A 352 -8.66 -10.30 16.36
N TRP A 353 -7.74 -9.34 16.26
CA TRP A 353 -7.75 -8.37 15.16
C TRP A 353 -7.46 -9.02 13.80
N ALA A 354 -6.53 -9.97 13.75
CA ALA A 354 -6.23 -10.70 12.54
C ALA A 354 -7.46 -11.44 11.99
N ILE A 355 -8.15 -12.18 12.82
CA ILE A 355 -9.37 -12.91 12.47
C ILE A 355 -10.49 -11.92 12.08
N GLY A 356 -10.67 -10.86 12.89
CA GLY A 356 -11.70 -9.85 12.63
C GLY A 356 -11.53 -9.16 11.27
N MET A 357 -10.29 -8.81 10.89
CA MET A 357 -10.00 -8.23 9.58
C MET A 357 -10.28 -9.20 8.43
N GLY A 358 -9.93 -10.48 8.58
CA GLY A 358 -10.24 -11.47 7.57
C GLY A 358 -11.73 -11.74 7.39
N LEU A 359 -12.48 -11.86 8.49
CA LEU A 359 -13.93 -12.00 8.44
C LEU A 359 -14.61 -10.78 7.81
N ALA A 360 -14.13 -9.57 8.14
CA ALA A 360 -14.65 -8.37 7.51
C ALA A 360 -14.35 -8.32 6.01
N ALA A 361 -13.20 -8.85 5.55
CA ALA A 361 -12.92 -8.97 4.11
C ALA A 361 -13.93 -9.88 3.41
N VAL A 362 -14.26 -11.05 4.01
CA VAL A 362 -15.30 -11.94 3.49
C VAL A 362 -16.66 -11.22 3.41
N VAL A 363 -17.04 -10.51 4.47
CA VAL A 363 -18.33 -9.76 4.47
C VAL A 363 -18.34 -8.70 3.37
N LEU A 364 -17.25 -7.94 3.22
CA LEU A 364 -17.20 -6.85 2.25
C LEU A 364 -17.31 -7.32 0.80
N ILE A 365 -16.70 -8.44 0.45
CA ILE A 365 -16.84 -8.97 -0.92
C ILE A 365 -18.24 -9.48 -1.23
N THR A 366 -19.11 -9.66 -0.22
CA THR A 366 -20.53 -10.08 -0.39
C THR A 366 -21.46 -8.90 -0.53
N ILE A 367 -21.02 -7.65 -0.25
CA ILE A 367 -21.87 -6.46 -0.25
C ILE A 367 -21.91 -5.82 -1.63
N GLY A 368 -23.11 -5.44 -2.08
CA GLY A 368 -23.32 -4.69 -3.31
C GLY A 368 -22.86 -5.43 -4.57
N SER A 369 -22.02 -4.75 -5.38
CA SER A 369 -21.36 -5.37 -6.54
C SER A 369 -20.25 -6.35 -6.15
N GLY A 370 -19.86 -6.36 -4.87
CA GLY A 370 -18.78 -7.18 -4.33
C GLY A 370 -17.38 -6.80 -4.82
N GLY A 371 -16.43 -7.74 -4.61
CA GLY A 371 -15.09 -7.64 -5.15
C GLY A 371 -14.27 -6.43 -4.69
N VAL A 372 -13.45 -5.92 -5.59
CA VAL A 372 -12.51 -4.82 -5.34
C VAL A 372 -13.21 -3.52 -4.94
N THR A 373 -14.35 -3.20 -5.56
CA THR A 373 -15.07 -1.93 -5.33
C THR A 373 -15.58 -1.77 -3.90
N ALA A 374 -16.11 -2.84 -3.29
CA ALA A 374 -16.60 -2.78 -1.92
C ALA A 374 -15.45 -2.55 -0.92
N LEU A 375 -14.31 -3.19 -1.15
CA LEU A 375 -13.10 -3.00 -0.35
C LEU A 375 -12.58 -1.56 -0.47
N GLN A 376 -12.53 -1.00 -1.67
CA GLN A 376 -12.11 0.39 -1.92
C GLN A 376 -13.03 1.39 -1.22
N SER A 377 -14.34 1.24 -1.35
CA SER A 377 -15.32 2.15 -0.74
C SER A 377 -15.20 2.17 0.78
N PHE A 378 -15.00 1.02 1.41
CA PHE A 378 -14.81 0.94 2.86
C PHE A 378 -13.54 1.65 3.33
N ILE A 379 -12.44 1.49 2.59
CA ILE A 379 -11.18 2.19 2.86
C ILE A 379 -11.37 3.71 2.79
N VAL A 380 -12.00 4.21 1.72
CA VAL A 380 -12.17 5.66 1.50
C VAL A 380 -13.05 6.28 2.59
N ILE A 381 -14.20 5.67 2.90
CA ILE A 381 -15.14 6.21 3.90
C ILE A 381 -14.45 6.34 5.27
N THR A 382 -13.68 5.35 5.68
CA THR A 382 -13.01 5.35 6.99
C THR A 382 -11.82 6.33 7.05
N ALA A 383 -11.24 6.71 5.92
CA ALA A 383 -10.14 7.68 5.85
C ALA A 383 -10.60 9.14 6.06
N VAL A 384 -11.87 9.47 5.78
CA VAL A 384 -12.37 10.85 5.86
C VAL A 384 -12.11 11.51 7.22
N PRO A 385 -12.49 10.94 8.38
CA PRO A 385 -12.20 11.56 9.67
C PRO A 385 -10.70 11.65 9.97
N VAL A 386 -9.90 10.71 9.46
CA VAL A 386 -8.44 10.71 9.65
C VAL A 386 -7.78 11.83 8.85
N SER A 387 -8.33 12.22 7.71
CA SER A 387 -7.82 13.34 6.93
C SER A 387 -7.79 14.64 7.74
N LEU A 388 -8.79 14.89 8.57
CA LEU A 388 -8.85 16.03 9.47
C LEU A 388 -7.85 15.92 10.62
N LEU A 389 -7.65 14.70 11.14
CA LEU A 389 -6.69 14.41 12.22
C LEU A 389 -5.25 14.74 11.82
N ILE A 390 -4.86 14.44 10.57
CA ILE A 390 -3.48 14.57 10.12
C ILE A 390 -3.11 15.99 9.66
N LEU A 391 -4.09 16.84 9.34
CA LEU A 391 -3.85 18.19 8.82
C LEU A 391 -2.85 19.00 9.66
N PRO A 392 -2.94 19.08 11.00
CA PRO A 392 -1.98 19.84 11.79
C PRO A 392 -0.54 19.40 11.60
N SER A 393 -0.32 18.08 11.40
CA SER A 393 1.02 17.52 11.25
C SER A 393 1.75 18.01 9.99
N LEU A 394 1.04 18.51 8.97
CA LEU A 394 1.64 19.08 7.78
C LEU A 394 2.48 20.33 8.11
N TRP A 395 2.04 21.15 9.08
CA TRP A 395 2.76 22.32 9.58
C TRP A 395 3.73 21.98 10.70
N ASP A 396 3.30 21.13 11.61
CA ASP A 396 4.06 20.81 12.81
C ASP A 396 5.32 20.04 12.49
N ALA A 397 5.32 19.12 11.52
CA ALA A 397 6.52 18.42 11.09
C ALA A 397 7.62 19.40 10.64
N LEU A 398 7.27 20.40 9.84
CA LEU A 398 8.22 21.42 9.37
C LEU A 398 8.70 22.32 10.50
N ARG A 399 7.79 22.72 11.39
CA ARG A 399 8.11 23.57 12.57
C ARG A 399 9.06 22.83 13.51
N ILE A 400 8.79 21.56 13.80
CA ILE A 400 9.63 20.69 14.64
C ILE A 400 11.02 20.52 14.03
N ALA A 401 11.09 20.17 12.74
CA ALA A 401 12.37 19.99 12.05
C ALA A 401 13.23 21.26 12.09
N ARG A 402 12.62 22.44 11.87
CA ARG A 402 13.32 23.72 11.97
C ARG A 402 13.78 24.05 13.41
N HIS A 403 12.98 23.73 14.40
CA HIS A 403 13.33 23.94 15.81
C HIS A 403 14.53 23.10 16.21
N MET A 404 14.47 21.80 15.94
CA MET A 404 15.57 20.87 16.23
C MET A 404 16.87 21.24 15.51
N ALA A 405 16.76 21.69 14.24
CA ALA A 405 17.94 22.14 13.51
C ALA A 405 18.62 23.38 14.16
N ARG A 406 17.83 24.29 14.75
CA ARG A 406 18.37 25.44 15.47
C ARG A 406 19.04 25.05 16.80
N GLU A 407 18.45 24.11 17.54
CA GLU A 407 19.02 23.60 18.81
C GLU A 407 20.33 22.85 18.59
N GLN A 408 20.52 22.22 17.41
CA GLN A 408 21.77 21.50 17.08
C GLN A 408 22.86 22.42 16.48
N ALA A 409 22.51 23.64 16.09
CA ALA A 409 23.45 24.63 15.55
C ALA A 409 24.05 25.54 16.63
N VAL A 410 23.62 25.41 17.89
CA VAL A 410 24.16 26.06 19.10
C VAL A 410 25.02 25.05 19.88
#